data_cf350002c6e2aea1d623a7c580067797
#
_entry.id   cf350002c6e2aea1d623a7c580067797
#
_cell.length_a   1.000
_cell.length_b   1.000
_cell.length_c   1.000
_cell.angle_alpha   90.00
_cell.angle_beta   90.00
_cell.angle_gamma   90.00
#
_symmetry.space_group_name_H-M   'P 1'
#
loop_
_entity.id
_entity.type
_entity.pdbx_description
1 polymer ?
#
loop_
_entity_poly.entity_id
_entity_poly.type
_entity_poly.pdbx_seq_one_letter_code
_entity_poly.pdbx_strand_id
1 'polypeptide(L)'
;MMSHHWPELFAGTPDEGSARQVAARVVELSVYLADRDRPPGSGASGVGPADGQVVAVHDSCHGLRELGVKDQPRRLLAEAGIEVTETAGAERCCGFGGTFCVKLPAVSVAMADDKLDEWSQAGVTTVVGGDLSCLAHLDGRARRRALPIEFRHLAEVLRP
;
A
#
# COMPACT_ATOMS: atom_id res chain seq x y z
N MET A 1 -5.48 -5.55 -11.79
CA MET A 1 -6.47 -5.33 -12.85
C MET A 1 -5.86 -5.39 -14.25
N MET A 2 -5.04 -4.41 -14.69
CA MET A 2 -4.50 -4.39 -16.05
C MET A 2 -3.61 -5.59 -16.37
N SER A 3 -2.77 -6.03 -15.43
CA SER A 3 -1.83 -7.14 -15.61
C SER A 3 -2.50 -8.51 -15.76
N HIS A 4 -3.63 -8.75 -15.10
CA HIS A 4 -4.27 -10.07 -15.05
C HIS A 4 -5.61 -10.13 -15.79
N HIS A 5 -6.47 -9.11 -15.60
CA HIS A 5 -7.84 -9.19 -16.10
C HIS A 5 -8.04 -8.59 -17.50
N TRP A 6 -7.17 -7.69 -17.96
CA TRP A 6 -7.31 -7.16 -19.32
C TRP A 6 -7.19 -8.22 -20.39
N PRO A 7 -6.21 -9.15 -20.36
CA PRO A 7 -6.16 -10.23 -21.34
C PRO A 7 -7.44 -11.06 -21.43
N GLU A 8 -8.08 -11.29 -20.27
CA GLU A 8 -9.35 -12.03 -20.21
C GLU A 8 -10.53 -11.20 -20.73
N LEU A 9 -10.60 -9.92 -20.34
CA LEU A 9 -11.65 -9.00 -20.73
C LEU A 9 -11.70 -8.77 -22.24
N PHE A 10 -10.55 -8.75 -22.90
CA PHE A 10 -10.41 -8.55 -24.34
C PHE A 10 -10.27 -9.86 -25.12
N ALA A 11 -10.40 -11.02 -24.49
CA ALA A 11 -10.32 -12.31 -25.16
C ALA A 11 -11.34 -12.45 -26.29
N GLY A 12 -10.90 -12.89 -27.48
CA GLY A 12 -11.73 -13.04 -28.67
C GLY A 12 -12.11 -11.72 -29.35
N THR A 13 -11.58 -10.59 -28.93
CA THR A 13 -11.77 -9.28 -29.59
C THR A 13 -10.56 -8.91 -30.48
N PRO A 14 -10.69 -7.96 -31.42
CA PRO A 14 -9.55 -7.45 -32.19
C PRO A 14 -8.43 -6.86 -31.34
N ASP A 15 -8.73 -6.43 -30.12
CA ASP A 15 -7.80 -5.77 -29.19
C ASP A 15 -7.08 -6.74 -28.25
N GLU A 16 -7.35 -8.05 -28.31
CA GLU A 16 -6.74 -9.06 -27.42
C GLU A 16 -5.22 -9.00 -27.44
N GLY A 17 -4.62 -8.90 -28.65
CA GLY A 17 -3.17 -8.83 -28.79
C GLY A 17 -2.56 -7.61 -28.11
N SER A 18 -3.20 -6.45 -28.28
CA SER A 18 -2.80 -5.20 -27.64
C SER A 18 -2.95 -5.27 -26.13
N ALA A 19 -4.06 -5.82 -25.63
CA ALA A 19 -4.30 -6.00 -24.21
C ALA A 19 -3.24 -6.89 -23.55
N ARG A 20 -2.85 -7.99 -24.18
CA ARG A 20 -1.76 -8.87 -23.71
C ARG A 20 -0.41 -8.15 -23.66
N GLN A 21 -0.08 -7.35 -24.70
CA GLN A 21 1.16 -6.57 -24.73
C GLN A 21 1.21 -5.53 -23.63
N VAL A 22 0.11 -4.82 -23.37
CA VAL A 22 0.04 -3.85 -22.27
C VAL A 22 0.15 -4.56 -20.93
N ALA A 23 -0.60 -5.64 -20.73
CA ALA A 23 -0.60 -6.42 -19.49
C ALA A 23 0.82 -6.92 -19.11
N ALA A 24 1.59 -7.37 -20.10
CA ALA A 24 2.97 -7.85 -19.89
C ALA A 24 3.95 -6.72 -19.47
N ARG A 25 3.59 -5.45 -19.68
CA ARG A 25 4.42 -4.28 -19.34
C ARG A 25 3.97 -3.57 -18.06
N VAL A 26 2.84 -3.95 -17.50
CA VAL A 26 2.32 -3.35 -16.25
C VAL A 26 3.04 -3.98 -15.07
N VAL A 27 3.76 -3.17 -14.35
CA VAL A 27 4.48 -3.55 -13.13
C VAL A 27 4.06 -2.63 -11.99
N GLU A 28 3.91 -3.17 -10.80
CA GLU A 28 3.63 -2.37 -9.61
C GLU A 28 4.86 -1.54 -9.22
N LEU A 29 4.63 -0.34 -8.67
CA LEU A 29 5.68 0.65 -8.43
C LEU A 29 6.81 0.13 -7.53
N SER A 30 6.49 -0.53 -6.43
CA SER A 30 7.51 -1.03 -5.50
C SER A 30 8.32 -2.17 -6.11
N VAL A 31 7.69 -3.03 -6.91
CA VAL A 31 8.38 -4.08 -7.67
C VAL A 31 9.34 -3.44 -8.67
N TYR A 32 8.87 -2.46 -9.44
CA TYR A 32 9.70 -1.76 -10.42
C TYR A 32 10.89 -1.04 -9.79
N LEU A 33 10.69 -0.39 -8.63
CA LEU A 33 11.77 0.32 -7.93
C LEU A 33 12.75 -0.64 -7.27
N ALA A 34 12.25 -1.73 -6.71
CA ALA A 34 13.06 -2.73 -6.02
C ALA A 34 13.91 -3.58 -6.98
N ASP A 35 13.49 -3.74 -8.23
CA ASP A 35 14.21 -4.50 -9.27
C ASP A 35 15.31 -3.68 -9.98
N ARG A 36 15.43 -2.40 -9.68
CA ARG A 36 16.49 -1.55 -10.25
C ARG A 36 17.76 -1.66 -9.42
N ASP A 37 18.89 -1.88 -10.09
CA ASP A 37 20.24 -1.68 -9.53
C ASP A 37 20.41 -0.19 -9.19
N ARG A 38 19.97 0.20 -7.99
CA ARG A 38 20.21 1.54 -7.46
C ARG A 38 21.57 1.53 -6.79
N PRO A 39 22.45 2.52 -7.08
CA PRO A 39 23.70 2.65 -6.33
C PRO A 39 23.40 2.76 -4.84
N PRO A 40 24.16 2.06 -3.97
CA PRO A 40 24.06 2.25 -2.52
C PRO A 40 24.20 3.74 -2.19
N GLY A 41 23.27 4.30 -1.43
CA GLY A 41 23.29 5.72 -1.07
C GLY A 41 22.59 6.67 -2.05
N SER A 42 22.06 6.20 -3.19
CA SER A 42 21.07 6.94 -3.98
C SER A 42 19.69 6.90 -3.32
N GLY A 43 19.67 6.60 -2.03
CA GLY A 43 18.49 6.66 -1.20
C GLY A 43 17.85 8.02 -1.37
N ALA A 44 16.59 7.99 -1.68
CA ALA A 44 15.79 9.18 -1.69
C ALA A 44 16.07 9.97 -0.42
N SER A 45 16.59 11.19 -0.58
CA SER A 45 16.51 12.20 0.49
C SER A 45 15.05 12.58 0.64
N GLY A 46 14.20 11.56 0.70
CA GLY A 46 12.77 11.71 0.93
C GLY A 46 12.61 12.41 2.27
N VAL A 47 11.57 13.15 2.41
CA VAL A 47 11.07 13.55 3.73
C VAL A 47 10.71 12.23 4.44
N GLY A 48 11.76 11.57 4.95
CA GLY A 48 11.60 10.43 5.84
C GLY A 48 10.68 10.81 6.98
N PRO A 49 10.11 9.84 7.67
CA PRO A 49 9.41 10.13 8.91
C PRO A 49 10.34 10.96 9.79
N ALA A 50 9.80 11.98 10.48
CA ALA A 50 10.56 12.79 11.42
C ALA A 50 11.19 11.88 12.50
N ASP A 51 12.30 12.32 13.10
CA ASP A 51 12.94 11.59 14.19
C ASP A 51 11.91 11.18 15.26
N GLY A 52 11.90 9.90 15.63
CA GLY A 52 10.97 9.34 16.62
C GLY A 52 9.64 8.84 16.06
N GLN A 53 9.40 8.87 14.74
CA GLN A 53 8.20 8.26 14.16
C GLN A 53 8.34 6.73 14.08
N VAL A 54 7.29 6.04 14.53
CA VAL A 54 7.16 4.59 14.40
C VAL A 54 6.37 4.30 13.12
N VAL A 55 7.03 3.65 12.17
CA VAL A 55 6.47 3.40 10.83
C VAL A 55 5.94 1.98 10.73
N ALA A 56 4.74 1.81 10.19
CA ALA A 56 4.20 0.51 9.79
C ALA A 56 3.84 0.48 8.30
N VAL A 57 3.78 -0.71 7.72
CA VAL A 57 3.34 -0.91 6.34
C VAL A 57 1.92 -1.47 6.32
N HIS A 58 1.06 -0.88 5.50
CA HIS A 58 -0.23 -1.46 5.15
C HIS A 58 -0.10 -2.31 3.89
N ASP A 59 -0.17 -3.62 4.04
CA ASP A 59 -0.24 -4.55 2.91
C ASP A 59 -1.67 -4.56 2.36
N SER A 60 -1.89 -3.91 1.22
CA SER A 60 -3.20 -3.93 0.58
C SER A 60 -3.54 -5.34 0.09
N CYS A 61 -4.80 -5.74 0.19
CA CYS A 61 -5.22 -7.08 -0.24
C CYS A 61 -4.97 -7.32 -1.74
N HIS A 62 -5.09 -6.30 -2.58
CA HIS A 62 -4.78 -6.37 -3.99
C HIS A 62 -3.27 -6.53 -4.24
N GLY A 63 -2.45 -5.71 -3.59
CA GLY A 63 -0.98 -5.82 -3.67
C GLY A 63 -0.50 -7.20 -3.23
N LEU A 64 -0.94 -7.63 -2.04
CA LEU A 64 -0.48 -8.88 -1.45
C LEU A 64 -0.94 -10.13 -2.22
N ARG A 65 -2.25 -10.23 -2.53
CA ARG A 65 -2.85 -11.49 -3.05
C ARG A 65 -2.80 -11.61 -4.55
N GLU A 66 -2.88 -10.50 -5.28
CA GLU A 66 -2.90 -10.52 -6.74
C GLU A 66 -1.54 -10.20 -7.36
N LEU A 67 -0.75 -9.35 -6.71
CA LEU A 67 0.54 -8.89 -7.27
C LEU A 67 1.75 -9.49 -6.53
N GLY A 68 1.56 -10.18 -5.40
CA GLY A 68 2.65 -10.76 -4.61
C GLY A 68 3.58 -9.71 -3.98
N VAL A 69 3.06 -8.51 -3.75
CA VAL A 69 3.82 -7.40 -3.18
C VAL A 69 3.75 -7.44 -1.67
N LYS A 70 4.88 -7.72 -1.02
CA LYS A 70 5.03 -7.72 0.44
C LYS A 70 6.40 -7.20 0.87
N ASP A 71 7.46 -7.81 0.34
CA ASP A 71 8.83 -7.52 0.78
C ASP A 71 9.41 -6.28 0.10
N GLN A 72 8.95 -5.94 -1.11
CA GLN A 72 9.47 -4.83 -1.90
C GLN A 72 9.32 -3.47 -1.18
N PRO A 73 8.14 -3.09 -0.63
CA PRO A 73 8.02 -1.85 0.13
C PRO A 73 8.96 -1.80 1.34
N ARG A 74 9.09 -2.91 2.08
CA ARG A 74 9.95 -3.02 3.26
C ARG A 74 11.43 -2.85 2.91
N ARG A 75 11.86 -3.51 1.84
CA ARG A 75 13.24 -3.37 1.33
C ARG A 75 13.53 -1.92 0.93
N LEU A 76 12.65 -1.28 0.19
CA LEU A 76 12.82 0.11 -0.23
C LEU A 76 12.84 1.09 0.94
N LEU A 77 12.02 0.87 1.98
CA LEU A 77 12.02 1.68 3.19
C LEU A 77 13.32 1.47 3.97
N ALA A 78 13.79 0.23 4.10
CA ALA A 78 15.07 -0.06 4.76
C ALA A 78 16.26 0.55 4.01
N GLU A 79 16.28 0.51 2.68
CA GLU A 79 17.28 1.19 1.84
C GLU A 79 17.26 2.72 2.02
N ALA A 80 16.10 3.28 2.35
CA ALA A 80 15.93 4.70 2.69
C ALA A 80 16.25 5.01 4.17
N GLY A 81 16.71 4.02 4.96
CA GLY A 81 17.02 4.20 6.36
C GLY A 81 15.81 4.24 7.30
N ILE A 82 14.66 3.79 6.83
CA ILE A 82 13.40 3.78 7.59
C ILE A 82 13.16 2.38 8.14
N GLU A 83 13.12 2.26 9.46
CA GLU A 83 12.79 1.01 10.13
C GLU A 83 11.27 0.82 10.19
N VAL A 84 10.82 -0.38 9.83
CA VAL A 84 9.39 -0.75 9.81
C VAL A 84 9.06 -1.59 11.02
N THR A 85 8.07 -1.16 11.77
CA THR A 85 7.46 -1.95 12.86
C THR A 85 6.41 -2.88 12.25
N GLU A 86 6.67 -4.18 12.34
CA GLU A 86 5.70 -5.19 11.88
C GLU A 86 4.59 -5.37 12.92
N THR A 87 3.36 -5.43 12.41
CA THR A 87 2.18 -5.69 13.23
C THR A 87 1.46 -6.96 12.75
N ALA A 88 0.82 -7.69 13.65
CA ALA A 88 0.17 -8.97 13.33
C ALA A 88 -0.95 -8.81 12.30
N GLY A 89 -1.61 -7.66 12.27
CA GLY A 89 -2.69 -7.33 11.36
C GLY A 89 -2.26 -6.62 10.07
N ALA A 90 -0.96 -6.56 9.74
CA ALA A 90 -0.47 -5.86 8.54
C ALA A 90 -1.21 -6.31 7.26
N GLU A 91 -1.48 -7.61 7.13
CA GLU A 91 -2.16 -8.22 5.98
C GLU A 91 -3.70 -8.16 6.04
N ARG A 92 -4.30 -7.68 7.14
CA ARG A 92 -5.75 -7.53 7.23
C ARG A 92 -6.25 -6.48 6.24
N CYS A 93 -7.42 -6.75 5.64
CA CYS A 93 -8.07 -5.79 4.75
C CYS A 93 -8.44 -4.51 5.51
N CYS A 94 -8.27 -3.36 4.85
CA CYS A 94 -8.64 -2.05 5.40
C CYS A 94 -10.15 -1.81 5.51
N GLY A 95 -10.96 -2.65 4.85
CA GLY A 95 -12.42 -2.48 4.81
C GLY A 95 -12.95 -1.58 3.70
N PHE A 96 -12.10 -0.96 2.86
CA PHE A 96 -12.56 -0.11 1.77
C PHE A 96 -13.37 -0.88 0.72
N GLY A 97 -12.74 -1.80 -0.02
CA GLY A 97 -13.37 -2.71 -1.00
C GLY A 97 -14.24 -2.03 -2.07
N GLY A 98 -14.00 -0.76 -2.40
CA GLY A 98 -14.79 -0.02 -3.38
C GLY A 98 -16.26 0.12 -2.94
N THR A 99 -17.17 -0.58 -3.63
CA THR A 99 -18.60 -0.57 -3.29
C THR A 99 -18.94 -1.25 -1.96
N PHE A 100 -18.02 -2.05 -1.40
CA PHE A 100 -18.20 -2.74 -0.13
C PHE A 100 -18.41 -1.74 1.03
N CYS A 101 -17.58 -0.71 1.12
CA CYS A 101 -17.69 0.29 2.19
C CYS A 101 -19.00 1.10 2.14
N VAL A 102 -19.62 1.19 0.96
CA VAL A 102 -20.92 1.85 0.79
C VAL A 102 -22.08 0.91 1.13
N LYS A 103 -21.99 -0.35 0.69
CA LYS A 103 -23.06 -1.36 0.90
C LYS A 103 -23.09 -1.93 2.30
N LEU A 104 -21.91 -2.05 2.94
CA LEU A 104 -21.75 -2.65 4.27
C LEU A 104 -20.93 -1.72 5.19
N PRO A 105 -21.38 -0.46 5.43
CA PRO A 105 -20.60 0.55 6.12
C PRO A 105 -20.21 0.15 7.54
N ALA A 106 -21.11 -0.53 8.28
CA ALA A 106 -20.81 -0.96 9.65
C ALA A 106 -19.65 -1.96 9.70
N VAL A 107 -19.62 -2.93 8.77
CA VAL A 107 -18.53 -3.92 8.68
C VAL A 107 -17.24 -3.27 8.24
N SER A 108 -17.30 -2.40 7.22
CA SER A 108 -16.16 -1.64 6.71
C SER A 108 -15.49 -0.81 7.82
N VAL A 109 -16.30 -0.12 8.62
CA VAL A 109 -15.83 0.68 9.76
C VAL A 109 -15.18 -0.21 10.81
N ALA A 110 -15.79 -1.34 11.17
CA ALA A 110 -15.21 -2.27 12.15
C ALA A 110 -13.84 -2.80 11.70
N MET A 111 -13.71 -3.16 10.40
CA MET A 111 -12.42 -3.61 9.84
C MET A 111 -11.34 -2.52 9.90
N ALA A 112 -11.71 -1.27 9.62
CA ALA A 112 -10.80 -0.14 9.74
C ALA A 112 -10.41 0.11 11.20
N ASP A 113 -11.38 0.03 12.13
CA ASP A 113 -11.14 0.22 13.56
C ASP A 113 -10.18 -0.82 14.12
N ASP A 114 -10.35 -2.11 13.78
CA ASP A 114 -9.45 -3.17 14.21
C ASP A 114 -7.98 -2.89 13.80
N LYS A 115 -7.75 -2.38 12.57
CA LYS A 115 -6.40 -2.01 12.13
C LYS A 115 -5.86 -0.79 12.89
N LEU A 116 -6.68 0.23 13.04
CA LEU A 116 -6.28 1.46 13.72
C LEU A 116 -5.98 1.21 15.20
N ASP A 117 -6.74 0.34 15.85
CA ASP A 117 -6.51 -0.04 17.25
C ASP A 117 -5.19 -0.78 17.42
N GLU A 118 -4.88 -1.71 16.52
CA GLU A 118 -3.62 -2.43 16.53
C GLU A 118 -2.42 -1.49 16.35
N TRP A 119 -2.47 -0.59 15.36
CA TRP A 119 -1.40 0.39 15.14
C TRP A 119 -1.26 1.37 16.31
N SER A 120 -2.38 1.82 16.88
CA SER A 120 -2.35 2.69 18.07
C SER A 120 -1.69 1.99 19.26
N GLN A 121 -2.00 0.71 19.50
CA GLN A 121 -1.42 -0.10 20.57
C GLN A 121 0.09 -0.35 20.34
N ALA A 122 0.51 -0.47 19.09
CA ALA A 122 1.92 -0.60 18.71
C ALA A 122 2.69 0.74 18.71
N GLY A 123 2.02 1.85 19.01
CA GLY A 123 2.63 3.19 18.99
C GLY A 123 2.96 3.71 17.59
N VAL A 124 2.33 3.15 16.54
CA VAL A 124 2.54 3.58 15.16
C VAL A 124 2.04 5.00 14.97
N THR A 125 2.90 5.84 14.43
CA THR A 125 2.60 7.24 14.11
C THR A 125 2.49 7.50 12.62
N THR A 126 3.07 6.63 11.78
CA THR A 126 3.02 6.75 10.32
C THR A 126 2.73 5.39 9.69
N VAL A 127 1.75 5.35 8.80
CA VAL A 127 1.42 4.16 8.00
C VAL A 127 1.75 4.43 6.54
N VAL A 128 2.59 3.57 5.97
CA VAL A 128 2.99 3.62 4.55
C VAL A 128 2.27 2.52 3.77
N GLY A 129 1.80 2.83 2.58
CA GLY A 129 1.16 1.84 1.71
C GLY A 129 1.26 2.19 0.22
N GLY A 130 0.99 1.21 -0.63
CA GLY A 130 0.99 1.37 -2.09
C GLY A 130 -0.41 1.62 -2.69
N ASP A 131 -1.48 1.56 -1.90
CA ASP A 131 -2.85 1.71 -2.36
C ASP A 131 -3.51 2.94 -1.73
N LEU A 132 -3.65 4.00 -2.53
CA LEU A 132 -4.24 5.26 -2.09
C LEU A 132 -5.68 5.12 -1.59
N SER A 133 -6.46 4.20 -2.13
CA SER A 133 -7.85 4.02 -1.71
C SER A 133 -7.95 3.42 -0.31
N CYS A 134 -7.07 2.49 0.02
CA CYS A 134 -6.92 1.96 1.38
C CYS A 134 -6.45 3.06 2.34
N LEU A 135 -5.41 3.81 1.96
CA LEU A 135 -4.86 4.87 2.81
C LEU A 135 -5.89 5.96 3.08
N ALA A 136 -6.61 6.43 2.05
CA ALA A 136 -7.65 7.46 2.21
C ALA A 136 -8.80 7.00 3.10
N HIS A 137 -9.19 5.72 3.00
CA HIS A 137 -10.23 5.14 3.86
C HIS A 137 -9.80 5.10 5.32
N LEU A 138 -8.60 4.62 5.58
CA LEU A 138 -8.02 4.53 6.93
C LEU A 138 -7.74 5.91 7.53
N ASP A 139 -7.18 6.84 6.74
CA ASP A 139 -6.96 8.25 7.16
C ASP A 139 -8.27 8.93 7.56
N GLY A 140 -9.31 8.81 6.71
CA GLY A 140 -10.63 9.36 7.01
C GLY A 140 -11.23 8.79 8.30
N ARG A 141 -10.99 7.50 8.60
CA ARG A 141 -11.45 6.90 9.86
C ARG A 141 -10.59 7.32 11.05
N ALA A 142 -9.27 7.37 10.90
CA ALA A 142 -8.35 7.83 11.93
C ALA A 142 -8.67 9.27 12.38
N ARG A 143 -8.89 10.17 11.42
CA ARG A 143 -9.28 11.56 11.70
C ARG A 143 -10.58 11.65 12.50
N ARG A 144 -11.60 10.86 12.15
CA ARG A 144 -12.87 10.82 12.91
C ARG A 144 -12.71 10.32 14.33
N ARG A 145 -11.67 9.53 14.59
CA ARG A 145 -11.32 9.01 15.92
C ARG A 145 -10.28 9.88 16.64
N ALA A 146 -9.84 10.97 16.02
CA ALA A 146 -8.77 11.84 16.51
C ALA A 146 -7.47 11.07 16.85
N LEU A 147 -7.14 10.03 16.06
CA LEU A 147 -5.91 9.28 16.21
C LEU A 147 -4.75 10.02 15.54
N PRO A 148 -3.58 10.13 16.19
CA PRO A 148 -2.42 10.85 15.65
C PRO A 148 -1.60 9.94 14.72
N ILE A 149 -2.25 9.34 13.72
CA ILE A 149 -1.61 8.47 12.73
C ILE A 149 -1.63 9.18 11.37
N GLU A 150 -0.46 9.34 10.77
CA GLU A 150 -0.30 9.88 9.43
C GLU A 150 -0.30 8.74 8.39
N PHE A 151 -0.93 8.96 7.24
CA PHE A 151 -0.97 7.99 6.15
C PHE A 151 -0.24 8.56 4.94
N ARG A 152 0.75 7.83 4.43
CA ARG A 152 1.57 8.25 3.29
C ARG A 152 1.65 7.18 2.22
N HIS A 153 1.59 7.59 0.96
CA HIS A 153 1.89 6.67 -0.13
C HIS A 153 3.41 6.38 -0.17
N LEU A 154 3.78 5.15 -0.51
CA LEU A 154 5.20 4.74 -0.61
C LEU A 154 6.02 5.71 -1.48
N ALA A 155 5.46 6.16 -2.61
CA ALA A 155 6.12 7.11 -3.51
C ALA A 155 6.41 8.48 -2.86
N GLU A 156 5.65 8.91 -1.87
CA GLU A 156 5.89 10.16 -1.15
C GLU A 156 7.07 10.03 -0.18
N VAL A 157 7.20 8.85 0.41
CA VAL A 157 8.26 8.55 1.36
C VAL A 157 9.61 8.30 0.65
N LEU A 158 9.56 7.70 -0.54
CA LEU A 158 10.75 7.40 -1.35
C LEU A 158 11.15 8.52 -2.33
N ARG A 159 10.49 9.67 -2.25
CA ARG A 159 10.79 10.81 -3.12
C ARG A 159 12.22 11.32 -2.86
N PRO A 160 13.03 11.59 -3.92
CA PRO A 160 14.38 12.15 -3.81
C PRO A 160 14.38 13.58 -3.29
#